data_3617afe5fdfa7fff22791225b015de5e
#
_entry.id   3617afe5fdfa7fff22791225b015de5e
#
_cell.length_a   1.000
_cell.length_b   1.000
_cell.length_c   1.000
_cell.angle_alpha   90.00
_cell.angle_beta   90.00
_cell.angle_gamma   90.00
#
_symmetry.space_group_name_H-M   'P 1'
#
loop_
_entity.id
_entity.type
_entity.pdbx_description
1 polymer ?
#
loop_
_entity_poly.entity_id
_entity_poly.type
_entity_poly.pdbx_seq_one_letter_code
_entity_poly.pdbx_strand_id
1 'polypeptide(L)'
;VLVKYCLPASVVGGTVFALISLGLYEANIVQLEFDYKSVNQLFYCIFFAASGAAASMALLKKGGKLVVIFAILAAVLAACQNALALAVGHLFDVNPLISMMTGSIPMTGGHGNAAAFAPIAVDAGASAAMEVAIASATFGLISGCIVGGPLGNFIIKRHKLEDPMLDGKEEKAEMSGEESTGILMGKNQIIQAVFLMCIAIGIGQIITNGLASINVKFPIHVSCMFGGILIRLFYDRKQGNHDVLYEAIDSVGEFSLGLFVSMSIITMKLWQLSGLGMSLVVLLMAQVIFILFFCYLLTFRLLGKNYDAAVMAVGHTGFG
;
A
#
# COMPACT_ATOMS: atom_id res chain seq x y z
N VAL A 1 9.33 -3.93 20.17
CA VAL A 1 8.40 -2.77 20.15
C VAL A 1 7.85 -2.56 18.74
N LEU A 2 8.68 -2.52 17.70
CA LEU A 2 8.27 -2.26 16.30
C LEU A 2 7.24 -3.28 15.78
N VAL A 3 7.48 -4.57 16.01
CA VAL A 3 6.57 -5.67 15.63
C VAL A 3 5.20 -5.53 16.30
N LYS A 4 5.15 -5.03 17.55
CA LYS A 4 3.89 -4.84 18.28
C LYS A 4 2.97 -3.79 17.66
N TYR A 5 3.54 -2.81 16.93
CA TYR A 5 2.79 -1.74 16.28
C TYR A 5 2.73 -1.91 14.76
N CYS A 6 3.14 -3.07 14.23
CA CYS A 6 3.15 -3.37 12.80
C CYS A 6 3.88 -2.31 11.94
N LEU A 7 4.89 -1.64 12.52
CA LEU A 7 5.64 -0.61 11.81
C LEU A 7 6.85 -1.22 11.10
N PRO A 8 6.97 -1.09 9.76
CA PRO A 8 8.15 -1.52 9.03
C PRO A 8 9.41 -0.81 9.51
N ALA A 9 10.53 -1.53 9.59
CA ALA A 9 11.82 -0.97 10.02
C ALA A 9 12.25 0.21 9.12
N SER A 10 11.93 0.13 7.82
CA SER A 10 12.15 1.18 6.82
C SER A 10 11.45 2.50 7.16
N VAL A 11 10.20 2.43 7.65
CA VAL A 11 9.42 3.60 8.05
C VAL A 11 10.05 4.25 9.28
N VAL A 12 10.39 3.44 10.29
CA VAL A 12 10.97 3.97 11.55
C VAL A 12 12.35 4.56 11.33
N GLY A 13 13.24 3.84 10.64
CA GLY A 13 14.59 4.33 10.33
C GLY A 13 14.56 5.58 9.45
N GLY A 14 13.71 5.59 8.41
CA GLY A 14 13.53 6.74 7.53
C GLY A 14 13.00 7.96 8.28
N THR A 15 12.02 7.79 9.16
CA THR A 15 11.44 8.89 9.96
C THR A 15 12.47 9.49 10.93
N VAL A 16 13.25 8.66 11.61
CA VAL A 16 14.33 9.15 12.50
C VAL A 16 15.33 9.97 11.70
N PHE A 17 15.75 9.51 10.52
CA PHE A 17 16.64 10.25 9.66
C PHE A 17 16.03 11.58 9.16
N ALA A 18 14.76 11.57 8.75
CA ALA A 18 14.04 12.77 8.33
C ALA A 18 13.93 13.82 9.45
N LEU A 19 13.74 13.39 10.71
CA LEU A 19 13.77 14.28 11.88
C LEU A 19 15.16 14.87 12.13
N ILE A 20 16.22 14.07 11.97
CA ILE A 20 17.60 14.57 12.06
C ILE A 20 17.86 15.60 10.96
N SER A 21 17.43 15.31 9.73
CA SER A 21 17.57 16.23 8.57
C SER A 21 16.81 17.54 8.82
N LEU A 22 15.60 17.49 9.42
CA LEU A 22 14.85 18.67 9.83
C LEU A 22 15.63 19.49 10.87
N GLY A 23 16.19 18.84 11.91
CA GLY A 23 17.01 19.53 12.93
C GLY A 23 18.23 20.22 12.36
N LEU A 24 18.93 19.58 11.41
CA LEU A 24 20.09 20.17 10.71
C LEU A 24 19.70 21.36 9.84
N TYR A 25 18.53 21.27 9.17
CA TYR A 25 17.96 22.35 8.36
C TYR A 25 17.57 23.56 9.21
N GLU A 26 16.80 23.35 10.29
CA GLU A 26 16.37 24.42 11.21
C GLU A 26 17.58 25.11 11.92
N ALA A 27 18.64 24.35 12.19
CA ALA A 27 19.87 24.89 12.75
C ALA A 27 20.75 25.62 11.70
N ASN A 28 20.35 25.68 10.43
CA ASN A 28 21.11 26.25 9.31
C ASN A 28 22.51 25.65 9.13
N ILE A 29 22.70 24.36 9.49
CA ILE A 29 23.99 23.66 9.37
C ILE A 29 24.15 23.10 7.96
N VAL A 30 23.16 22.32 7.48
CA VAL A 30 23.21 21.68 6.16
C VAL A 30 21.80 21.35 5.67
N GLN A 31 21.59 21.51 4.36
CA GLN A 31 20.43 20.99 3.66
C GLN A 31 20.88 19.77 2.85
N LEU A 32 20.33 18.59 3.20
CA LEU A 32 20.65 17.35 2.51
C LEU A 32 19.78 17.19 1.26
N GLU A 33 20.42 17.01 0.12
CA GLU A 33 19.75 16.70 -1.15
C GLU A 33 20.31 15.40 -1.72
N PHE A 34 19.42 14.50 -2.11
CA PHE A 34 19.77 13.18 -2.63
C PHE A 34 19.27 13.03 -4.06
N ASP A 35 20.13 12.54 -4.94
CA ASP A 35 19.72 12.07 -6.26
C ASP A 35 19.33 10.58 -6.17
N TYR A 36 18.07 10.33 -5.92
CA TYR A 36 17.53 8.97 -5.68
C TYR A 36 16.47 8.54 -6.69
N LYS A 37 16.00 9.45 -7.55
CA LYS A 37 14.81 9.25 -8.38
C LYS A 37 14.86 7.98 -9.22
N SER A 38 15.97 7.75 -9.95
CA SER A 38 16.11 6.59 -10.85
C SER A 38 16.16 5.27 -10.08
N VAL A 39 16.91 5.24 -8.96
CA VAL A 39 17.04 4.04 -8.13
C VAL A 39 15.72 3.74 -7.43
N ASN A 40 15.06 4.75 -6.90
CA ASN A 40 13.75 4.63 -6.27
C ASN A 40 12.71 4.11 -7.28
N GLN A 41 12.71 4.64 -8.50
CA GLN A 41 11.84 4.18 -9.58
C GLN A 41 12.05 2.71 -9.93
N LEU A 42 13.29 2.23 -9.94
CA LEU A 42 13.60 0.83 -10.21
C LEU A 42 12.96 -0.07 -9.13
N PHE A 43 13.19 0.24 -7.83
CA PHE A 43 12.71 -0.59 -6.75
C PHE A 43 11.17 -0.60 -6.65
N TYR A 44 10.49 0.54 -6.85
CA TYR A 44 9.03 0.48 -6.84
C TYR A 44 8.47 -0.26 -8.06
N CYS A 45 9.10 -0.20 -9.23
CA CYS A 45 8.69 -1.01 -10.38
C CYS A 45 8.86 -2.51 -10.11
N ILE A 46 9.96 -2.92 -9.44
CA ILE A 46 10.15 -4.32 -9.01
C ILE A 46 9.05 -4.74 -8.05
N PHE A 47 8.76 -3.92 -7.04
CA PHE A 47 7.69 -4.21 -6.06
C PHE A 47 6.33 -4.38 -6.74
N PHE A 48 5.92 -3.46 -7.62
CA PHE A 48 4.65 -3.58 -8.32
C PHE A 48 4.60 -4.77 -9.29
N ALA A 49 5.71 -5.10 -9.95
CA ALA A 49 5.82 -6.29 -10.77
C ALA A 49 5.67 -7.58 -9.94
N ALA A 50 6.31 -7.64 -8.77
CA ALA A 50 6.18 -8.76 -7.83
C ALA A 50 4.74 -8.89 -7.30
N SER A 51 4.10 -7.77 -6.93
CA SER A 51 2.69 -7.73 -6.53
C SER A 51 1.76 -8.23 -7.64
N GLY A 52 2.07 -7.91 -8.90
CA GLY A 52 1.36 -8.46 -10.06
C GLY A 52 1.53 -9.97 -10.19
N ALA A 53 2.75 -10.48 -9.97
CA ALA A 53 3.04 -11.90 -10.02
C ALA A 53 2.44 -12.69 -8.82
N ALA A 54 2.12 -12.04 -7.71
CA ALA A 54 1.38 -12.64 -6.61
C ALA A 54 -0.09 -12.91 -6.95
N ALA A 55 -0.66 -12.23 -7.96
CA ALA A 55 -2.06 -12.39 -8.37
C ALA A 55 -2.35 -13.77 -8.97
N SER A 56 -2.85 -14.69 -8.14
CA SER A 56 -3.20 -16.06 -8.56
C SER A 56 -4.65 -16.14 -9.06
N MET A 57 -4.82 -16.61 -10.31
CA MET A 57 -6.16 -16.89 -10.87
C MET A 57 -6.89 -18.00 -10.13
N ALA A 58 -6.17 -18.94 -9.53
CA ALA A 58 -6.76 -19.99 -8.71
C ALA A 58 -7.39 -19.42 -7.43
N LEU A 59 -6.68 -18.51 -6.73
CA LEU A 59 -7.18 -17.83 -5.54
C LEU A 59 -8.38 -16.92 -5.87
N LEU A 60 -8.32 -16.17 -6.98
CA LEU A 60 -9.44 -15.35 -7.43
C LEU A 60 -10.70 -16.17 -7.70
N LYS A 61 -10.55 -17.34 -8.36
CA LYS A 61 -11.68 -18.25 -8.60
C LYS A 61 -12.22 -18.87 -7.32
N LYS A 62 -11.34 -19.22 -6.36
CA LYS A 62 -11.73 -19.78 -5.05
C LYS A 62 -12.50 -18.77 -4.20
N GLY A 63 -12.09 -17.51 -4.21
CA GLY A 63 -12.78 -16.42 -3.49
C GLY A 63 -14.12 -15.98 -4.11
N GLY A 64 -14.29 -16.26 -5.40
CA GLY A 64 -15.56 -16.11 -6.12
C GLY A 64 -16.22 -14.74 -5.98
N LYS A 65 -17.54 -14.74 -5.67
CA LYS A 65 -18.35 -13.52 -5.60
C LYS A 65 -17.89 -12.55 -4.49
N LEU A 66 -17.39 -13.05 -3.37
CA LEU A 66 -16.96 -12.22 -2.23
C LEU A 66 -15.73 -11.36 -2.58
N VAL A 67 -14.78 -11.91 -3.34
CA VAL A 67 -13.61 -11.15 -3.82
C VAL A 67 -14.03 -10.00 -4.74
N VAL A 68 -15.00 -10.25 -5.64
CA VAL A 68 -15.53 -9.20 -6.54
C VAL A 68 -16.24 -8.12 -5.74
N ILE A 69 -17.07 -8.48 -4.76
CA ILE A 69 -17.76 -7.51 -3.89
C ILE A 69 -16.73 -6.69 -3.12
N PHE A 70 -15.71 -7.33 -2.54
CA PHE A 70 -14.66 -6.63 -1.80
C PHE A 70 -13.85 -5.67 -2.69
N ALA A 71 -13.51 -6.09 -3.91
CA ALA A 71 -12.82 -5.23 -4.88
C ALA A 71 -13.66 -3.99 -5.26
N ILE A 72 -14.97 -4.17 -5.45
CA ILE A 72 -15.89 -3.04 -5.70
C ILE A 72 -15.94 -2.12 -4.48
N LEU A 73 -16.03 -2.68 -3.26
CA LEU A 73 -16.02 -1.90 -2.02
C LEU A 73 -14.73 -1.10 -1.86
N ALA A 74 -13.58 -1.70 -2.16
CA ALA A 74 -12.28 -1.02 -2.12
C ALA A 74 -12.23 0.13 -3.14
N ALA A 75 -12.73 -0.07 -4.36
CA ALA A 75 -12.80 0.98 -5.37
C ALA A 75 -13.74 2.13 -4.95
N VAL A 76 -14.91 1.81 -4.39
CA VAL A 76 -15.85 2.82 -3.85
C VAL A 76 -15.23 3.56 -2.68
N LEU A 77 -14.57 2.86 -1.75
CA LEU A 77 -13.85 3.48 -0.65
C LEU A 77 -12.82 4.48 -1.16
N ALA A 78 -11.98 4.08 -2.12
CA ALA A 78 -10.94 4.94 -2.68
C ALA A 78 -11.55 6.21 -3.32
N ALA A 79 -12.64 6.07 -4.08
CA ALA A 79 -13.33 7.20 -4.67
C ALA A 79 -13.92 8.16 -3.61
N CYS A 80 -14.57 7.60 -2.58
CA CYS A 80 -15.15 8.38 -1.48
C CYS A 80 -14.08 9.07 -0.62
N GLN A 81 -12.94 8.42 -0.37
CA GLN A 81 -11.81 9.03 0.35
C GLN A 81 -11.25 10.26 -0.40
N ASN A 82 -11.11 10.17 -1.73
CA ASN A 82 -10.65 11.30 -2.53
C ASN A 82 -11.71 12.43 -2.55
N ALA A 83 -12.99 12.09 -2.68
CA ALA A 83 -14.07 13.08 -2.61
C ALA A 83 -14.10 13.78 -1.24
N LEU A 84 -13.94 13.04 -0.14
CA LEU A 84 -13.85 13.59 1.22
C LEU A 84 -12.62 14.49 1.37
N ALA A 85 -11.46 14.05 0.88
CA ALA A 85 -10.23 14.86 0.93
C ALA A 85 -10.40 16.21 0.21
N LEU A 86 -11.01 16.20 -0.98
CA LEU A 86 -11.30 17.43 -1.74
C LEU A 86 -12.32 18.30 -1.02
N ALA A 87 -13.40 17.72 -0.50
CA ALA A 87 -14.45 18.47 0.19
C ALA A 87 -13.92 19.14 1.47
N VAL A 88 -13.20 18.40 2.32
CA VAL A 88 -12.60 18.96 3.54
C VAL A 88 -11.48 19.92 3.21
N GLY A 89 -10.62 19.62 2.23
CA GLY A 89 -9.55 20.51 1.80
C GLY A 89 -10.06 21.85 1.29
N HIS A 90 -11.19 21.85 0.56
CA HIS A 90 -11.84 23.07 0.10
C HIS A 90 -12.31 23.98 1.26
N LEU A 91 -12.75 23.39 2.39
CA LEU A 91 -13.15 24.16 3.57
C LEU A 91 -11.99 24.90 4.24
N PHE A 92 -10.76 24.43 4.01
CA PHE A 92 -9.53 25.02 4.57
C PHE A 92 -8.67 25.71 3.51
N ASP A 93 -9.20 25.97 2.32
CA ASP A 93 -8.47 26.58 1.19
C ASP A 93 -7.16 25.85 0.84
N VAL A 94 -7.12 24.53 1.06
CA VAL A 94 -5.96 23.69 0.71
C VAL A 94 -6.00 23.38 -0.79
N ASN A 95 -4.83 23.45 -1.43
CA ASN A 95 -4.69 23.09 -2.85
C ASN A 95 -5.30 21.69 -3.12
N PRO A 96 -6.17 21.51 -4.13
CA PRO A 96 -6.83 20.24 -4.41
C PRO A 96 -5.86 19.07 -4.61
N LEU A 97 -4.71 19.26 -5.23
CA LEU A 97 -3.70 18.23 -5.42
C LEU A 97 -3.07 17.81 -4.09
N ILE A 98 -2.83 18.75 -3.17
CA ILE A 98 -2.36 18.46 -1.81
C ILE A 98 -3.47 17.73 -1.03
N SER A 99 -4.72 18.15 -1.17
CA SER A 99 -5.86 17.46 -0.53
C SER A 99 -5.95 16.00 -1.00
N MET A 100 -5.80 15.72 -2.29
CA MET A 100 -5.78 14.34 -2.80
C MET A 100 -4.63 13.50 -2.21
N MET A 101 -3.52 14.13 -1.81
CA MET A 101 -2.42 13.45 -1.11
C MET A 101 -2.74 13.14 0.37
N THR A 102 -3.94 13.43 0.83
CA THR A 102 -4.50 12.93 2.12
C THR A 102 -5.64 11.93 1.92
N GLY A 103 -5.99 11.61 0.69
CA GLY A 103 -7.05 10.68 0.30
C GLY A 103 -6.55 9.25 0.09
N SER A 104 -7.19 8.53 -0.82
CA SER A 104 -6.91 7.11 -1.09
C SER A 104 -5.51 6.84 -1.64
N ILE A 105 -4.89 7.82 -2.32
CA ILE A 105 -3.57 7.62 -2.93
C ILE A 105 -2.55 7.15 -1.88
N PRO A 106 -2.28 7.92 -0.80
CA PRO A 106 -1.38 7.46 0.25
C PRO A 106 -2.04 6.54 1.26
N MET A 107 -3.30 6.74 1.60
CA MET A 107 -3.93 6.02 2.69
C MET A 107 -4.27 4.57 2.29
N THR A 108 -4.97 4.35 1.19
CA THR A 108 -5.25 3.01 0.66
C THR A 108 -4.05 2.42 -0.09
N GLY A 109 -3.36 3.23 -0.87
CA GLY A 109 -2.21 2.78 -1.66
C GLY A 109 -0.88 2.75 -0.92
N GLY A 110 -0.83 3.25 0.32
CA GLY A 110 0.36 3.29 1.15
C GLY A 110 1.51 4.12 0.58
N HIS A 111 2.71 3.93 1.14
CA HIS A 111 3.92 4.65 0.72
C HIS A 111 4.27 4.43 -0.75
N GLY A 112 3.89 3.25 -1.31
CA GLY A 112 4.11 2.92 -2.71
C GLY A 112 3.41 3.87 -3.66
N ASN A 113 2.11 4.00 -3.50
CA ASN A 113 1.32 4.91 -4.32
C ASN A 113 1.62 6.37 -3.99
N ALA A 114 1.90 6.70 -2.72
CA ALA A 114 2.36 8.02 -2.33
C ALA A 114 3.60 8.44 -3.14
N ALA A 115 4.66 7.61 -3.14
CA ALA A 115 5.89 7.88 -3.87
C ALA A 115 5.71 7.88 -5.40
N ALA A 116 4.75 7.13 -5.92
CA ALA A 116 4.49 7.05 -7.35
C ALA A 116 3.67 8.23 -7.89
N PHE A 117 2.68 8.71 -7.14
CA PHE A 117 1.75 9.74 -7.61
C PHE A 117 2.10 11.16 -7.14
N ALA A 118 2.75 11.32 -5.98
CA ALA A 118 3.11 12.64 -5.47
C ALA A 118 4.00 13.45 -6.43
N PRO A 119 5.00 12.88 -7.15
CA PRO A 119 5.77 13.63 -8.14
C PRO A 119 4.90 14.26 -9.23
N ILE A 120 3.81 13.59 -9.64
CA ILE A 120 2.87 14.13 -10.64
C ILE A 120 2.18 15.40 -10.11
N ALA A 121 1.82 15.41 -8.82
CA ALA A 121 1.23 16.58 -8.19
C ALA A 121 2.27 17.71 -7.99
N VAL A 122 3.52 17.37 -7.66
CA VAL A 122 4.63 18.34 -7.57
C VAL A 122 4.87 19.01 -8.91
N ASP A 123 4.95 18.22 -10.00
CA ASP A 123 5.15 18.74 -11.35
C ASP A 123 3.96 19.61 -11.82
N ALA A 124 2.76 19.39 -11.25
CA ALA A 124 1.58 20.22 -11.47
C ALA A 124 1.48 21.45 -10.53
N GLY A 125 2.54 21.74 -9.76
CA GLY A 125 2.67 22.96 -8.93
C GLY A 125 2.35 22.76 -7.44
N ALA A 126 2.05 21.56 -6.98
CA ALA A 126 1.81 21.28 -5.56
C ALA A 126 3.12 20.86 -4.86
N SER A 127 3.99 21.80 -4.54
CA SER A 127 5.37 21.55 -4.06
C SER A 127 5.44 20.65 -2.81
N ALA A 128 4.48 20.74 -1.88
CA ALA A 128 4.42 19.94 -0.65
C ALA A 128 3.73 18.57 -0.83
N ALA A 129 3.36 18.18 -2.05
CA ALA A 129 2.57 16.96 -2.29
C ALA A 129 3.31 15.69 -1.87
N MET A 130 4.63 15.62 -2.04
CA MET A 130 5.43 14.46 -1.66
C MET A 130 5.41 14.27 -0.13
N GLU A 131 5.67 15.32 0.60
CA GLU A 131 5.75 15.33 2.05
C GLU A 131 4.38 14.98 2.66
N VAL A 132 3.31 15.59 2.14
CA VAL A 132 1.93 15.29 2.56
C VAL A 132 1.57 13.84 2.27
N ALA A 133 1.89 13.33 1.09
CA ALA A 133 1.59 11.95 0.72
C ALA A 133 2.31 10.93 1.62
N ILE A 134 3.59 11.12 1.88
CA ILE A 134 4.38 10.22 2.75
C ILE A 134 3.88 10.30 4.21
N ALA A 135 3.64 11.52 4.72
CA ALA A 135 3.08 11.72 6.06
C ALA A 135 1.70 11.05 6.19
N SER A 136 0.84 11.21 5.19
CA SER A 136 -0.50 10.60 5.15
C SER A 136 -0.44 9.06 5.11
N ALA A 137 0.47 8.49 4.30
CA ALA A 137 0.68 7.04 4.26
C ALA A 137 1.14 6.49 5.61
N THR A 138 2.09 7.16 6.26
CA THR A 138 2.57 6.79 7.61
C THR A 138 1.44 6.88 8.63
N PHE A 139 0.68 7.98 8.61
CA PHE A 139 -0.47 8.18 9.50
C PHE A 139 -1.54 7.13 9.26
N GLY A 140 -1.86 6.81 7.99
CA GLY A 140 -2.81 5.77 7.61
C GLY A 140 -2.42 4.41 8.18
N LEU A 141 -1.17 4.00 7.98
CA LEU A 141 -0.64 2.73 8.51
C LEU A 141 -0.78 2.65 10.04
N ILE A 142 -0.35 3.68 10.77
CA ILE A 142 -0.41 3.72 12.24
C ILE A 142 -1.86 3.72 12.70
N SER A 143 -2.71 4.58 12.14
CA SER A 143 -4.12 4.68 12.55
C SER A 143 -4.89 3.40 12.23
N GLY A 144 -4.67 2.77 11.07
CA GLY A 144 -5.26 1.49 10.72
C GLY A 144 -4.96 0.39 11.75
N CYS A 145 -3.69 0.28 12.17
CA CYS A 145 -3.30 -0.65 13.23
C CYS A 145 -3.96 -0.35 14.59
N ILE A 146 -4.12 0.94 14.93
CA ILE A 146 -4.73 1.34 16.21
C ILE A 146 -6.23 1.10 16.22
N VAL A 147 -6.95 1.42 15.13
CA VAL A 147 -8.41 1.38 15.11
C VAL A 147 -8.98 0.03 14.66
N GLY A 148 -8.24 -0.77 13.93
CA GLY A 148 -8.70 -2.05 13.39
C GLY A 148 -9.10 -3.04 14.48
N GLY A 149 -8.22 -3.27 15.45
CA GLY A 149 -8.49 -4.17 16.59
C GLY A 149 -9.73 -3.77 17.40
N PRO A 150 -9.85 -2.52 17.89
CA PRO A 150 -11.05 -2.03 18.56
C PRO A 150 -12.33 -2.17 17.72
N LEU A 151 -12.29 -1.87 16.42
CA LEU A 151 -13.45 -2.02 15.55
C LEU A 151 -13.87 -3.49 15.43
N GLY A 152 -12.92 -4.41 15.23
CA GLY A 152 -13.20 -5.84 15.16
C GLY A 152 -13.86 -6.36 16.45
N ASN A 153 -13.29 -6.03 17.60
CA ASN A 153 -13.86 -6.36 18.91
C ASN A 153 -15.27 -5.79 19.08
N PHE A 154 -15.49 -4.57 18.64
CA PHE A 154 -16.81 -3.93 18.71
C PHE A 154 -17.83 -4.68 17.83
N ILE A 155 -17.47 -5.02 16.57
CA ILE A 155 -18.33 -5.74 15.64
C ILE A 155 -18.68 -7.12 16.20
N ILE A 156 -17.67 -7.90 16.61
CA ILE A 156 -17.82 -9.27 17.13
C ILE A 156 -18.75 -9.28 18.36
N LYS A 157 -18.49 -8.42 19.34
CA LYS A 157 -19.32 -8.32 20.55
C LYS A 157 -20.72 -7.82 20.29
N ARG A 158 -20.87 -6.81 19.42
CA ARG A 158 -22.16 -6.20 19.10
C ARG A 158 -23.11 -7.16 18.39
N HIS A 159 -22.56 -7.98 17.50
CA HIS A 159 -23.32 -8.93 16.69
C HIS A 159 -23.31 -10.37 17.26
N LYS A 160 -22.64 -10.58 18.42
CA LYS A 160 -22.51 -11.89 19.09
C LYS A 160 -22.00 -12.96 18.11
N LEU A 161 -20.96 -12.62 17.34
CA LEU A 161 -20.41 -13.53 16.36
C LEU A 161 -19.57 -14.60 17.09
N GLU A 162 -19.80 -15.86 16.75
CA GLU A 162 -19.05 -17.00 17.27
C GLU A 162 -17.80 -17.20 16.42
N ASP A 163 -16.68 -17.47 17.09
CA ASP A 163 -15.44 -17.81 16.42
C ASP A 163 -15.56 -19.26 15.92
N PRO A 164 -15.46 -19.52 14.60
CA PRO A 164 -15.53 -20.88 14.06
C PRO A 164 -14.47 -21.82 14.62
N MET A 165 -13.37 -21.29 15.16
CA MET A 165 -12.28 -22.09 15.75
C MET A 165 -12.60 -22.61 17.17
N LEU A 166 -13.58 -22.03 17.87
CA LEU A 166 -13.96 -22.49 19.20
C LEU A 166 -14.86 -23.75 19.18
N ASP A 167 -15.44 -24.10 18.04
CA ASP A 167 -16.31 -25.26 17.87
C ASP A 167 -15.61 -26.56 17.44
N GLY A 168 -14.33 -26.74 17.78
CA GLY A 168 -13.66 -28.06 17.84
C GLY A 168 -13.49 -28.80 16.51
N LYS A 169 -13.58 -28.15 15.37
CA LYS A 169 -13.05 -28.65 14.10
C LYS A 169 -11.74 -27.91 13.80
N GLU A 170 -10.64 -28.51 14.27
CA GLU A 170 -9.30 -28.22 13.80
C GLU A 170 -9.19 -28.57 12.29
N GLU A 171 -9.79 -27.78 11.42
CA GLU A 171 -9.13 -27.48 10.18
C GLU A 171 -8.09 -26.42 10.56
N LYS A 172 -6.83 -26.82 10.56
CA LYS A 172 -5.70 -25.92 10.60
C LYS A 172 -5.91 -24.88 9.49
N ALA A 173 -6.63 -23.79 9.80
CA ALA A 173 -6.40 -22.55 9.14
C ALA A 173 -4.97 -22.21 9.54
N GLU A 174 -4.02 -22.53 8.66
CA GLU A 174 -2.71 -21.94 8.69
C GLU A 174 -2.95 -20.44 8.80
N MET A 175 -2.89 -19.95 10.05
CA MET A 175 -2.58 -18.54 10.25
C MET A 175 -1.26 -18.35 9.52
N SER A 176 -1.34 -17.76 8.36
CA SER A 176 -0.21 -17.10 7.75
C SER A 176 0.10 -15.80 8.50
N GLY A 177 0.37 -15.91 9.80
CA GLY A 177 1.48 -15.23 10.39
C GLY A 177 2.65 -16.06 9.89
N GLU A 178 3.33 -15.57 8.89
CA GLU A 178 4.55 -16.16 8.36
C GLU A 178 5.55 -16.39 9.49
N GLU A 179 5.44 -17.54 10.19
CA GLU A 179 6.65 -18.29 10.42
C GLU A 179 7.10 -18.70 9.02
N SER A 180 8.04 -17.95 8.47
CA SER A 180 8.84 -18.39 7.35
C SER A 180 9.31 -19.81 7.72
N THR A 181 8.55 -20.82 7.25
CA THR A 181 9.11 -22.15 7.08
C THR A 181 10.29 -21.87 6.19
N GLY A 182 11.50 -21.89 6.77
CA GLY A 182 12.73 -21.62 6.07
C GLY A 182 12.95 -22.65 4.98
N ILE A 183 12.17 -22.54 3.91
CA ILE A 183 12.50 -23.13 2.64
C ILE A 183 13.80 -22.40 2.29
N LEU A 184 14.91 -23.14 2.38
CA LEU A 184 16.21 -22.63 1.96
C LEU A 184 16.08 -22.26 0.49
N MET A 185 15.69 -20.99 0.25
CA MET A 185 15.66 -20.41 -1.08
C MET A 185 17.06 -20.53 -1.68
N GLY A 186 17.20 -21.39 -2.66
CA GLY A 186 18.48 -21.55 -3.33
C GLY A 186 18.85 -20.26 -4.06
N LYS A 187 20.12 -19.92 -4.10
CA LYS A 187 20.65 -18.77 -4.84
C LYS A 187 20.07 -18.65 -6.26
N ASN A 188 19.82 -19.79 -6.92
CA ASN A 188 19.30 -19.82 -8.29
C ASN A 188 17.87 -19.31 -8.39
N GLN A 189 17.01 -19.55 -7.39
CA GLN A 189 15.62 -19.08 -7.38
C GLN A 189 15.55 -17.55 -7.23
N ILE A 190 16.38 -16.98 -6.36
CA ILE A 190 16.45 -15.51 -6.20
C ILE A 190 16.94 -14.85 -7.48
N ILE A 191 18.00 -15.40 -8.11
CA ILE A 191 18.50 -14.89 -9.38
C ILE A 191 17.42 -14.98 -10.46
N GLN A 192 16.71 -16.10 -10.55
CA GLN A 192 15.60 -16.26 -11.50
C GLN A 192 14.46 -15.27 -11.23
N ALA A 193 14.09 -15.04 -9.97
CA ALA A 193 13.09 -14.05 -9.59
C ALA A 193 13.49 -12.64 -10.04
N VAL A 194 14.74 -12.22 -9.78
CA VAL A 194 15.24 -10.91 -10.21
C VAL A 194 15.18 -10.77 -11.74
N PHE A 195 15.63 -11.79 -12.49
CA PHE A 195 15.53 -11.78 -13.97
C PHE A 195 14.10 -11.65 -14.45
N LEU A 196 13.16 -12.39 -13.83
CA LEU A 196 11.74 -12.31 -14.18
C LEU A 196 11.16 -10.92 -13.89
N MET A 197 11.56 -10.30 -12.77
CA MET A 197 11.13 -8.93 -12.47
C MET A 197 11.69 -7.91 -13.48
N CYS A 198 12.93 -8.08 -13.91
CA CYS A 198 13.50 -7.26 -15.01
C CYS A 198 12.69 -7.42 -16.32
N ILE A 199 12.28 -8.65 -16.65
CA ILE A 199 11.43 -8.93 -17.82
C ILE A 199 10.06 -8.27 -17.64
N ALA A 200 9.45 -8.37 -16.43
CA ALA A 200 8.17 -7.73 -16.13
C ALA A 200 8.22 -6.20 -16.29
N ILE A 201 9.30 -5.58 -15.84
CA ILE A 201 9.54 -4.13 -16.02
C ILE A 201 9.67 -3.79 -17.50
N GLY A 202 10.42 -4.59 -18.28
CA GLY A 202 10.55 -4.42 -19.72
C GLY A 202 9.20 -4.49 -20.45
N ILE A 203 8.35 -5.46 -20.09
CA ILE A 203 6.97 -5.56 -20.57
C ILE A 203 6.17 -4.32 -20.17
N GLY A 204 6.28 -3.90 -18.90
CA GLY A 204 5.63 -2.70 -18.39
C GLY A 204 6.02 -1.43 -19.18
N GLN A 205 7.30 -1.28 -19.50
CA GLN A 205 7.78 -0.16 -20.32
C GLN A 205 7.19 -0.17 -21.73
N ILE A 206 7.08 -1.35 -22.35
CA ILE A 206 6.46 -1.50 -23.67
C ILE A 206 4.97 -1.10 -23.60
N ILE A 207 4.25 -1.53 -22.57
CA ILE A 207 2.83 -1.18 -22.34
C ILE A 207 2.70 0.35 -22.17
N THR A 208 3.53 0.95 -21.32
CA THR A 208 3.50 2.41 -21.08
C THR A 208 3.76 3.20 -22.35
N ASN A 209 4.78 2.82 -23.13
CA ASN A 209 5.10 3.49 -24.39
C ASN A 209 4.01 3.30 -25.44
N GLY A 210 3.43 2.09 -25.52
CA GLY A 210 2.33 1.79 -26.41
C GLY A 210 1.06 2.61 -26.09
N LEU A 211 0.74 2.79 -24.80
CA LEU A 211 -0.37 3.64 -24.37
C LEU A 211 -0.09 5.13 -24.60
N ALA A 212 1.16 5.56 -24.39
CA ALA A 212 1.57 6.94 -24.65
C ALA A 212 1.44 7.33 -26.15
N SER A 213 1.65 6.39 -27.07
CA SER A 213 1.49 6.61 -28.52
C SER A 213 0.03 6.95 -28.92
N ILE A 214 -0.95 6.55 -28.12
CA ILE A 214 -2.37 6.89 -28.29
C ILE A 214 -2.84 7.99 -27.31
N ASN A 215 -1.90 8.80 -26.78
CA ASN A 215 -2.14 9.89 -25.81
C ASN A 215 -2.76 9.45 -24.46
N VAL A 216 -2.65 8.18 -24.08
CA VAL A 216 -3.06 7.69 -22.77
C VAL A 216 -1.85 7.72 -21.83
N LYS A 217 -1.89 8.63 -20.85
CA LYS A 217 -0.88 8.69 -19.78
C LYS A 217 -1.16 7.59 -18.76
N PHE A 218 -0.30 6.59 -18.71
CA PHE A 218 -0.46 5.45 -17.81
C PHE A 218 0.79 5.30 -16.92
N PRO A 219 0.63 5.22 -15.58
CA PRO A 219 1.76 5.14 -14.69
C PRO A 219 2.58 3.86 -14.91
N ILE A 220 3.90 3.99 -14.99
CA ILE A 220 4.82 2.88 -15.30
C ILE A 220 4.70 1.71 -14.30
N HIS A 221 4.50 2.00 -13.01
CA HIS A 221 4.39 0.97 -11.98
C HIS A 221 3.15 0.09 -12.18
N VAL A 222 2.03 0.66 -12.63
CA VAL A 222 0.83 -0.12 -12.97
C VAL A 222 1.09 -1.01 -14.19
N SER A 223 1.80 -0.49 -15.18
CA SER A 223 2.22 -1.30 -16.34
C SER A 223 3.16 -2.44 -15.95
N CYS A 224 4.08 -2.21 -15.00
CA CYS A 224 4.96 -3.26 -14.47
C CYS A 224 4.16 -4.34 -13.70
N MET A 225 3.12 -3.94 -12.97
CA MET A 225 2.20 -4.89 -12.33
C MET A 225 1.52 -5.80 -13.37
N PHE A 226 1.05 -5.25 -14.50
CA PHE A 226 0.55 -6.07 -15.61
C PHE A 226 1.63 -7.00 -16.17
N GLY A 227 2.88 -6.53 -16.28
CA GLY A 227 4.02 -7.39 -16.66
C GLY A 227 4.18 -8.58 -15.72
N GLY A 228 4.08 -8.37 -14.42
CA GLY A 228 4.11 -9.41 -13.40
C GLY A 228 2.95 -10.41 -13.54
N ILE A 229 1.72 -9.92 -13.77
CA ILE A 229 0.54 -10.76 -14.03
C ILE A 229 0.77 -11.66 -15.26
N LEU A 230 1.34 -11.13 -16.34
CA LEU A 230 1.63 -11.91 -17.55
C LEU A 230 2.65 -13.01 -17.28
N ILE A 231 3.69 -12.74 -16.49
CA ILE A 231 4.67 -13.75 -16.07
C ILE A 231 3.97 -14.84 -15.25
N ARG A 232 3.12 -14.48 -14.28
CA ARG A 232 2.33 -15.44 -13.50
C ARG A 232 1.49 -16.33 -14.39
N LEU A 233 0.72 -15.74 -15.29
CA LEU A 233 -0.12 -16.49 -16.24
C LEU A 233 0.67 -17.45 -17.13
N PHE A 234 1.90 -17.07 -17.51
CA PHE A 234 2.76 -17.93 -18.31
C PHE A 234 3.26 -19.13 -17.49
N TYR A 235 3.68 -18.92 -16.23
CA TYR A 235 4.16 -20.01 -15.37
C TYR A 235 3.03 -20.90 -14.89
N ASP A 236 1.84 -20.37 -14.58
CA ASP A 236 0.67 -21.15 -14.18
C ASP A 236 0.16 -22.08 -15.31
N ARG A 237 0.53 -21.82 -16.57
CA ARG A 237 0.25 -22.72 -17.71
C ARG A 237 1.29 -23.81 -17.89
N LYS A 238 2.48 -23.65 -17.34
CA LYS A 238 3.52 -24.67 -17.39
C LYS A 238 3.24 -25.75 -16.34
N GLN A 239 3.43 -27.01 -16.73
CA GLN A 239 3.42 -28.12 -15.78
C GLN A 239 4.64 -28.02 -14.85
N GLY A 240 4.42 -28.07 -13.55
CA GLY A 240 5.47 -28.03 -12.53
C GLY A 240 5.00 -27.29 -11.27
N ASN A 241 5.68 -27.55 -10.16
CA ASN A 241 5.51 -26.77 -8.94
C ASN A 241 6.42 -25.53 -9.01
N HIS A 242 5.83 -24.34 -8.98
CA HIS A 242 6.52 -23.05 -9.04
C HIS A 242 6.45 -22.28 -7.71
N ASP A 243 5.99 -22.89 -6.63
CA ASP A 243 5.75 -22.21 -5.34
C ASP A 243 7.02 -21.55 -4.80
N VAL A 244 8.16 -22.25 -4.85
CA VAL A 244 9.47 -21.71 -4.42
C VAL A 244 9.89 -20.48 -5.25
N LEU A 245 9.55 -20.47 -6.55
CA LEU A 245 9.82 -19.32 -7.42
C LEU A 245 8.94 -18.12 -7.04
N TYR A 246 7.66 -18.38 -6.72
CA TYR A 246 6.75 -17.31 -6.30
C TYR A 246 7.13 -16.72 -4.94
N GLU A 247 7.57 -17.56 -3.98
CA GLU A 247 8.15 -17.07 -2.72
C GLU A 247 9.41 -16.23 -2.95
N ALA A 248 10.27 -16.63 -3.89
CA ALA A 248 11.45 -15.85 -4.24
C ALA A 248 11.08 -14.50 -4.88
N ILE A 249 10.05 -14.47 -5.74
CA ILE A 249 9.52 -13.22 -6.33
C ILE A 249 8.96 -12.32 -5.24
N ASP A 250 8.20 -12.86 -4.30
CA ASP A 250 7.61 -12.12 -3.19
C ASP A 250 8.68 -11.51 -2.30
N SER A 251 9.69 -12.29 -1.90
CA SER A 251 10.85 -11.82 -1.13
C SER A 251 11.62 -10.69 -1.83
N VAL A 252 11.81 -10.78 -3.16
CA VAL A 252 12.42 -9.70 -3.96
C VAL A 252 11.53 -8.47 -3.98
N GLY A 253 10.21 -8.65 -4.05
CA GLY A 253 9.22 -7.59 -3.96
C GLY A 253 9.25 -6.86 -2.64
N GLU A 254 9.21 -7.58 -1.51
CA GLU A 254 9.26 -7.03 -0.15
C GLU A 254 10.57 -6.27 0.12
N PHE A 255 11.71 -6.86 -0.28
CA PHE A 255 13.00 -6.18 -0.19
C PHE A 255 12.99 -4.86 -0.97
N SER A 256 12.44 -4.86 -2.18
CA SER A 256 12.34 -3.68 -3.04
C SER A 256 11.39 -2.63 -2.45
N LEU A 257 10.25 -3.06 -1.85
CA LEU A 257 9.34 -2.19 -1.10
C LEU A 257 10.08 -1.51 0.05
N GLY A 258 10.81 -2.28 0.86
CA GLY A 258 11.57 -1.76 1.99
C GLY A 258 12.57 -0.68 1.57
N LEU A 259 13.32 -0.90 0.48
CA LEU A 259 14.29 0.06 -0.03
C LEU A 259 13.62 1.33 -0.56
N PHE A 260 12.60 1.21 -1.42
CA PHE A 260 12.01 2.40 -2.02
C PHE A 260 11.25 3.24 -0.98
N VAL A 261 10.58 2.60 0.00
CA VAL A 261 9.93 3.31 1.12
C VAL A 261 10.97 4.02 1.98
N SER A 262 12.07 3.34 2.32
CA SER A 262 13.18 3.97 3.07
C SER A 262 13.71 5.20 2.36
N MET A 263 14.03 5.08 1.05
CA MET A 263 14.53 6.21 0.26
C MET A 263 13.53 7.37 0.21
N SER A 264 12.24 7.07 0.02
CA SER A 264 11.20 8.10 -0.04
C SER A 264 11.07 8.85 1.29
N ILE A 265 11.16 8.15 2.44
CA ILE A 265 11.05 8.78 3.76
C ILE A 265 12.33 9.56 4.11
N ILE A 266 13.51 9.01 3.83
CA ILE A 266 14.81 9.66 4.09
C ILE A 266 14.93 11.01 3.35
N THR A 267 14.35 11.09 2.15
CA THR A 267 14.40 12.29 1.30
C THR A 267 13.27 13.28 1.56
N MET A 268 12.37 12.96 2.49
CA MET A 268 11.22 13.80 2.84
C MET A 268 11.65 15.13 3.48
N LYS A 269 11.15 16.23 2.93
CA LYS A 269 11.43 17.60 3.40
C LYS A 269 10.37 18.06 4.42
N LEU A 270 10.51 17.60 5.67
CA LEU A 270 9.50 17.83 6.73
C LEU A 270 9.16 19.30 6.97
N TRP A 271 10.08 20.24 6.70
CA TRP A 271 9.82 21.67 6.84
C TRP A 271 8.73 22.19 5.87
N GLN A 272 8.44 21.48 4.79
CA GLN A 272 7.35 21.85 3.87
C GLN A 272 5.95 21.55 4.46
N LEU A 273 5.85 20.71 5.49
CA LEU A 273 4.59 20.42 6.18
C LEU A 273 4.17 21.53 7.14
N SER A 274 5.08 22.41 7.57
CA SER A 274 4.80 23.43 8.60
C SER A 274 3.66 24.38 8.21
N GLY A 275 3.49 24.68 6.92
CA GLY A 275 2.42 25.55 6.42
C GLY A 275 1.01 24.91 6.40
N LEU A 276 0.91 23.58 6.56
CA LEU A 276 -0.36 22.85 6.49
C LEU A 276 -0.89 22.40 7.86
N GLY A 277 -0.09 22.49 8.89
CA GLY A 277 -0.31 22.09 10.29
C GLY A 277 -1.70 21.53 10.64
N MET A 278 -2.60 22.41 11.08
CA MET A 278 -3.93 21.99 11.55
C MET A 278 -4.81 21.43 10.44
N SER A 279 -4.75 21.97 9.22
CA SER A 279 -5.55 21.50 8.07
C SER A 279 -5.21 20.06 7.72
N LEU A 280 -3.92 19.69 7.75
CA LEU A 280 -3.47 18.32 7.51
C LEU A 280 -4.01 17.37 8.57
N VAL A 281 -3.94 17.74 9.85
CA VAL A 281 -4.46 16.92 10.95
C VAL A 281 -5.97 16.68 10.80
N VAL A 282 -6.73 17.73 10.47
CA VAL A 282 -8.20 17.60 10.27
C VAL A 282 -8.51 16.70 9.07
N LEU A 283 -7.79 16.86 7.96
CA LEU A 283 -7.95 16.02 6.78
C LEU A 283 -7.71 14.54 7.10
N LEU A 284 -6.61 14.23 7.79
CA LEU A 284 -6.26 12.87 8.15
C LEU A 284 -7.23 12.25 9.17
N MET A 285 -7.65 13.02 10.17
CA MET A 285 -8.66 12.55 11.15
C MET A 285 -10.03 12.31 10.49
N ALA A 286 -10.44 13.15 9.54
CA ALA A 286 -11.66 12.93 8.76
C ALA A 286 -11.62 11.62 8.00
N GLN A 287 -10.47 11.25 7.42
CA GLN A 287 -10.29 9.95 6.75
C GLN A 287 -10.43 8.77 7.70
N VAL A 288 -9.83 8.85 8.91
CA VAL A 288 -9.95 7.77 9.91
C VAL A 288 -11.40 7.59 10.38
N ILE A 289 -12.10 8.67 10.66
CA ILE A 289 -13.52 8.61 11.04
C ILE A 289 -14.33 8.00 9.90
N PHE A 290 -14.08 8.44 8.68
CA PHE A 290 -14.79 7.95 7.50
C PHE A 290 -14.59 6.45 7.28
N ILE A 291 -13.35 5.94 7.37
CA ILE A 291 -13.08 4.51 7.12
C ILE A 291 -13.73 3.63 8.20
N LEU A 292 -13.76 4.06 9.46
CA LEU A 292 -14.47 3.35 10.53
C LEU A 292 -15.97 3.18 10.21
N PHE A 293 -16.62 4.28 9.79
CA PHE A 293 -18.01 4.24 9.36
C PHE A 293 -18.21 3.36 8.12
N PHE A 294 -17.34 3.49 7.12
CA PHE A 294 -17.41 2.72 5.88
C PHE A 294 -17.27 1.22 6.16
N CYS A 295 -16.28 0.82 6.94
CA CYS A 295 -16.03 -0.58 7.27
C CYS A 295 -17.18 -1.20 8.08
N TYR A 296 -17.73 -0.47 9.05
CA TYR A 296 -18.85 -0.95 9.86
C TYR A 296 -20.17 -1.00 9.08
N LEU A 297 -20.49 0.05 8.32
CA LEU A 297 -21.79 0.17 7.66
C LEU A 297 -21.86 -0.57 6.33
N LEU A 298 -20.78 -0.57 5.56
CA LEU A 298 -20.76 -1.12 4.21
C LEU A 298 -20.00 -2.45 4.15
N THR A 299 -18.69 -2.45 4.50
CA THR A 299 -17.87 -3.64 4.33
C THR A 299 -18.41 -4.82 5.12
N PHE A 300 -18.61 -4.68 6.42
CA PHE A 300 -19.14 -5.74 7.26
C PHE A 300 -20.54 -6.24 6.82
N ARG A 301 -21.42 -5.33 6.43
CA ARG A 301 -22.79 -5.71 6.04
C ARG A 301 -22.88 -6.39 4.69
N LEU A 302 -22.08 -5.95 3.71
CA LEU A 302 -22.13 -6.47 2.34
C LEU A 302 -21.34 -7.77 2.18
N LEU A 303 -20.39 -8.05 3.07
CA LEU A 303 -19.64 -9.29 3.07
C LEU A 303 -20.31 -10.44 3.85
N GLY A 304 -21.51 -10.24 4.42
CA GLY A 304 -22.31 -11.35 4.96
C GLY A 304 -22.58 -11.30 6.46
N LYS A 305 -22.13 -10.30 7.21
CA LYS A 305 -22.37 -10.10 8.65
C LYS A 305 -21.97 -11.28 9.54
N ASN A 306 -21.01 -12.06 9.12
CA ASN A 306 -20.45 -13.21 9.86
C ASN A 306 -19.07 -12.84 10.44
N TYR A 307 -18.41 -13.80 11.09
CA TYR A 307 -17.08 -13.62 11.67
C TYR A 307 -16.05 -13.24 10.61
N ASP A 308 -16.03 -13.93 9.46
CA ASP A 308 -15.12 -13.62 8.35
C ASP A 308 -15.31 -12.21 7.81
N ALA A 309 -16.56 -11.75 7.70
CA ALA A 309 -16.88 -10.38 7.30
C ALA A 309 -16.36 -9.35 8.32
N ALA A 310 -16.35 -9.69 9.61
CA ALA A 310 -15.78 -8.82 10.65
C ALA A 310 -14.25 -8.76 10.51
N VAL A 311 -13.58 -9.87 10.28
CA VAL A 311 -12.12 -9.94 10.04
C VAL A 311 -11.76 -9.15 8.78
N MET A 312 -12.50 -9.33 7.68
CA MET A 312 -12.31 -8.57 6.44
C MET A 312 -12.54 -7.06 6.63
N ALA A 313 -13.53 -6.67 7.46
CA ALA A 313 -13.75 -5.26 7.78
C ALA A 313 -12.58 -4.66 8.58
N VAL A 314 -11.96 -5.44 9.49
CA VAL A 314 -10.74 -5.03 10.21
C VAL A 314 -9.57 -4.85 9.23
N GLY A 315 -9.34 -5.81 8.35
CA GLY A 315 -8.32 -5.69 7.30
C GLY A 315 -8.53 -4.43 6.45
N HIS A 316 -9.78 -4.15 6.08
CA HIS A 316 -10.11 -2.97 5.27
C HIS A 316 -9.88 -1.64 6.02
N THR A 317 -9.84 -1.60 7.37
CA THR A 317 -9.44 -0.39 8.13
C THR A 317 -7.96 -0.07 8.02
N GLY A 318 -7.14 -1.03 7.62
CA GLY A 318 -5.74 -0.80 7.28
C GLY A 318 -5.55 -0.02 5.96
N PHE A 319 -6.67 0.51 5.44
CA PHE A 319 -6.75 1.29 4.20
C PHE A 319 -6.53 0.46 2.91
N GLY A 320 -6.90 -0.81 2.91
CA GLY A 320 -6.93 -1.65 1.71
C GLY A 320 -6.29 -2.98 1.90
#